data_f120298d9dc48aaf5c521824886d94ed
#
_entry.id   f120298d9dc48aaf5c521824886d94ed
#
_cell.length_a   1.000
_cell.length_b   1.000
_cell.length_c   1.000
_cell.angle_alpha   90.00
_cell.angle_beta   90.00
_cell.angle_gamma   90.00
#
_symmetry.space_group_name_H-M   'P 1'
#
loop_
_entity.id
_entity.type
_entity.pdbx_description
1 polymer ?
#
loop_
_entity_poly.entity_id
_entity_poly.type
_entity_poly.pdbx_seq_one_letter_code
_entity_poly.pdbx_strand_id
1 'polypeptide(L)'
;MSSKFAKISDVVIFNDKIAKAQSKGRDEALKAYDEVYEPNLNGFCVALDEVGREFNSEEFAKLISDKAQISFFIGGAYGLSQNFKQKTDAVVSLSRMTMAHKIAKLMLHEQIFRALCINANHPYHK
;
A
#
# COMPACT_ATOMS: atom_id res chain seq x y z
N MET A 1 -1.20 -13.51 -21.40
CA MET A 1 -0.77 -13.50 -19.99
C MET A 1 -1.33 -12.33 -19.19
N SER A 2 -1.10 -11.13 -19.67
CA SER A 2 -1.54 -9.92 -18.99
C SER A 2 -3.05 -9.84 -18.79
N SER A 3 -3.84 -10.33 -19.74
CA SER A 3 -5.31 -10.28 -19.62
C SER A 3 -5.86 -11.09 -18.45
N LYS A 4 -5.17 -12.16 -18.04
CA LYS A 4 -5.57 -12.96 -16.89
C LYS A 4 -5.36 -12.23 -15.57
N PHE A 5 -4.44 -11.27 -15.57
CA PHE A 5 -4.11 -10.51 -14.36
C PHE A 5 -4.74 -9.12 -14.38
N ALA A 6 -5.44 -8.77 -15.43
CA ALA A 6 -5.86 -7.40 -15.70
C ALA A 6 -7.25 -7.06 -15.16
N LYS A 7 -7.70 -7.69 -14.10
CA LYS A 7 -8.90 -7.24 -13.40
C LYS A 7 -8.65 -5.93 -12.67
N ILE A 8 -7.39 -5.67 -12.33
CA ILE A 8 -6.96 -4.40 -11.77
C ILE A 8 -6.35 -3.61 -12.91
N SER A 9 -7.02 -2.56 -13.35
CA SER A 9 -6.56 -1.77 -14.49
C SER A 9 -5.45 -0.79 -14.11
N ASP A 10 -5.31 -0.47 -12.82
CA ASP A 10 -4.36 0.54 -12.39
C ASP A 10 -3.96 0.31 -10.94
N VAL A 11 -2.66 0.09 -10.72
CA VAL A 11 -2.09 -0.03 -9.38
C VAL A 11 -1.00 1.01 -9.25
N VAL A 12 -1.15 1.92 -8.30
CA VAL A 12 -0.20 3.01 -8.08
C VAL A 12 0.35 2.91 -6.66
N ILE A 13 1.66 3.01 -6.53
CA ILE A 13 2.33 2.94 -5.22
C ILE A 13 3.03 4.27 -4.96
N PHE A 14 2.64 4.93 -3.89
CA PHE A 14 3.20 6.22 -3.49
C PHE A 14 4.17 6.04 -2.32
N ASN A 15 5.42 6.44 -2.53
CA ASN A 15 6.45 6.36 -1.49
C ASN A 15 7.45 7.51 -1.60
N ASP A 16 6.95 8.73 -1.76
CA ASP A 16 7.79 9.90 -1.93
C ASP A 16 8.75 10.10 -0.76
N LYS A 17 9.95 10.56 -1.08
CA LYS A 17 10.95 10.89 -0.08
C LYS A 17 10.75 12.33 0.38
N ILE A 18 10.33 12.50 1.61
CA ILE A 18 10.14 13.81 2.21
C ILE A 18 11.21 14.01 3.30
N ALA A 19 12.46 13.92 2.86
CA ALA A 19 13.60 13.93 3.77
C ALA A 19 13.68 15.21 4.60
N LYS A 20 13.39 16.34 3.97
CA LYS A 20 13.45 17.64 4.64
C LYS A 20 12.46 17.73 5.81
N ALA A 21 11.23 17.29 5.59
CA ALA A 21 10.21 17.30 6.62
C ALA A 21 10.52 16.29 7.71
N GLN A 22 11.05 15.13 7.36
CA GLN A 22 11.42 14.11 8.33
C GLN A 22 12.54 14.58 9.24
N SER A 23 13.46 15.40 8.73
CA SER A 23 14.54 15.97 9.55
C SER A 23 14.04 16.98 10.58
N LYS A 24 12.84 17.52 10.39
CA LYS A 24 12.22 18.47 11.31
C LYS A 24 11.37 17.81 12.39
N GLY A 25 11.19 16.49 12.32
CA GLY A 25 10.49 15.74 13.32
C GLY A 25 9.22 15.07 12.81
N ARG A 26 8.53 14.40 13.74
CA ARG A 26 7.38 13.56 13.43
C ARG A 26 6.20 14.33 12.85
N ASP A 27 5.79 15.42 13.51
CA ASP A 27 4.58 16.14 13.10
C ASP A 27 4.73 16.76 11.72
N GLU A 28 5.91 17.33 11.44
CA GLU A 28 6.19 17.91 10.14
C GLU A 28 6.22 16.84 9.04
N ALA A 29 6.78 15.68 9.34
CA ALA A 29 6.83 14.58 8.38
C ALA A 29 5.41 14.08 8.05
N LEU A 30 4.58 13.85 9.06
CA LEU A 30 3.21 13.39 8.85
C LEU A 30 2.40 14.40 8.05
N LYS A 31 2.55 15.68 8.36
CA LYS A 31 1.85 16.74 7.64
C LYS A 31 2.29 16.81 6.18
N ALA A 32 3.58 16.67 5.92
CA ALA A 32 4.10 16.70 4.56
C ALA A 32 3.57 15.54 3.73
N TYR A 33 3.52 14.34 4.31
CA TYR A 33 2.93 13.18 3.62
C TYR A 33 1.45 13.40 3.34
N ASP A 34 0.71 13.95 4.27
CA ASP A 34 -0.71 14.25 4.04
C ASP A 34 -0.89 15.19 2.86
N GLU A 35 -0.10 16.26 2.79
CA GLU A 35 -0.18 17.23 1.70
C GLU A 35 0.14 16.61 0.33
N VAL A 36 1.09 15.70 0.29
CA VAL A 36 1.49 15.03 -0.96
C VAL A 36 0.48 13.95 -1.36
N TYR A 37 -0.01 13.19 -0.40
CA TYR A 37 -0.81 12.01 -0.68
C TYR A 37 -2.32 12.29 -0.84
N GLU A 38 -2.88 13.26 -0.11
CA GLU A 38 -4.31 13.51 -0.18
C GLU A 38 -4.83 13.78 -1.60
N PRO A 39 -4.14 14.56 -2.44
CA PRO A 39 -4.61 14.77 -3.81
C PRO A 39 -4.62 13.51 -4.67
N ASN A 40 -3.98 12.44 -4.21
CA ASN A 40 -3.84 11.19 -4.96
C ASN A 40 -4.77 10.08 -4.44
N LEU A 41 -5.74 10.42 -3.61
CA LEU A 41 -6.71 9.45 -3.11
C LEU A 41 -7.72 9.14 -4.21
N ASN A 42 -7.39 8.17 -5.05
CA ASN A 42 -8.20 7.77 -6.19
C ASN A 42 -8.41 6.25 -6.17
N GLY A 43 -9.62 5.83 -6.55
CA GLY A 43 -9.95 4.41 -6.57
C GLY A 43 -10.01 3.83 -5.17
N PHE A 44 -9.71 2.54 -5.07
CA PHE A 44 -9.63 1.87 -3.77
C PHE A 44 -8.28 2.18 -3.15
N CYS A 45 -8.27 2.87 -2.04
CA CYS A 45 -7.05 3.37 -1.40
C CYS A 45 -6.64 2.50 -0.22
N VAL A 46 -5.39 2.05 -0.22
CA VAL A 46 -4.84 1.20 0.82
C VAL A 46 -3.61 1.87 1.43
N ALA A 47 -3.68 2.13 2.73
CA ALA A 47 -2.53 2.62 3.48
C ALA A 47 -1.76 1.45 4.08
N LEU A 48 -0.45 1.47 3.94
CA LEU A 48 0.43 0.46 4.52
C LEU A 48 0.95 0.99 5.85
N ASP A 49 0.64 0.27 6.94
CA ASP A 49 1.05 0.69 8.27
C ASP A 49 1.20 -0.55 9.14
N GLU A 50 2.27 -0.61 9.92
CA GLU A 50 2.56 -1.80 10.74
C GLU A 50 1.51 -2.07 11.80
N VAL A 51 0.70 -1.06 12.16
CA VAL A 51 -0.42 -1.24 13.10
C VAL A 51 -1.75 -1.49 12.39
N GLY A 52 -1.74 -1.63 11.07
CA GLY A 52 -2.93 -1.98 10.32
C GLY A 52 -3.32 -3.44 10.50
N ARG A 53 -4.37 -3.84 9.79
CA ARG A 53 -4.81 -5.23 9.81
C ARG A 53 -3.83 -6.11 9.05
N GLU A 54 -3.46 -7.22 9.66
CA GLU A 54 -2.61 -8.21 9.01
C GLU A 54 -3.43 -9.11 8.09
N PHE A 55 -2.86 -9.41 6.92
CA PHE A 55 -3.51 -10.27 5.92
C PHE A 55 -2.52 -11.37 5.52
N ASN A 56 -3.01 -12.58 5.30
CA ASN A 56 -2.22 -13.55 4.58
C ASN A 56 -2.38 -13.30 3.07
N SER A 57 -1.65 -14.04 2.23
CA SER A 57 -1.66 -13.79 0.79
C SER A 57 -3.03 -14.01 0.17
N GLU A 58 -3.77 -15.02 0.61
CA GLU A 58 -5.13 -15.27 0.11
C GLU A 58 -6.09 -14.17 0.50
N GLU A 59 -6.00 -13.69 1.74
CA GLU A 59 -6.84 -12.59 2.20
C GLU A 59 -6.54 -11.30 1.46
N PHE A 60 -5.27 -11.05 1.20
CA PHE A 60 -4.85 -9.88 0.44
C PHE A 60 -5.36 -9.96 -1.00
N ALA A 61 -5.27 -11.15 -1.62
CA ALA A 61 -5.81 -11.37 -2.95
C ALA A 61 -7.30 -11.07 -3.01
N LYS A 62 -8.04 -11.51 -1.99
CA LYS A 62 -9.47 -11.25 -1.90
C LYS A 62 -9.77 -9.76 -1.74
N LEU A 63 -8.96 -9.07 -0.95
CA LEU A 63 -9.13 -7.63 -0.73
C LEU A 63 -9.05 -6.86 -2.03
N ILE A 64 -8.10 -7.20 -2.90
CA ILE A 64 -7.89 -6.45 -4.14
C ILE A 64 -8.66 -7.02 -5.34
N SER A 65 -9.33 -8.16 -5.19
CA SER A 65 -10.18 -8.70 -6.26
C SER A 65 -11.32 -7.72 -6.52
N ASP A 66 -11.83 -7.66 -7.71
CA ASP A 66 -12.97 -6.80 -8.10
C ASP A 66 -12.68 -5.29 -8.07
N LYS A 67 -11.44 -4.88 -7.80
CA LYS A 67 -11.09 -3.47 -7.81
C LYS A 67 -10.51 -3.10 -9.17
N ALA A 68 -11.06 -2.05 -9.79
CA ALA A 68 -10.56 -1.59 -11.09
C ALA A 68 -9.29 -0.74 -10.94
N GLN A 69 -9.22 0.05 -9.87
CA GLN A 69 -8.09 0.92 -9.60
C GLN A 69 -7.74 0.86 -8.13
N ILE A 70 -6.47 0.65 -7.82
CA ILE A 70 -5.99 0.59 -6.44
C ILE A 70 -4.78 1.50 -6.29
N SER A 71 -4.80 2.32 -5.25
CA SER A 71 -3.67 3.17 -4.88
C SER A 71 -3.14 2.71 -3.53
N PHE A 72 -1.85 2.42 -3.46
CA PHE A 72 -1.18 2.03 -2.22
C PHE A 72 -0.30 3.17 -1.74
N PHE A 73 -0.35 3.46 -0.45
CA PHE A 73 0.41 4.55 0.14
C PHE A 73 1.34 4.00 1.22
N ILE A 74 2.63 4.27 1.06
CA ILE A 74 3.66 3.84 2.01
C ILE A 74 4.15 5.07 2.76
N GLY A 75 4.10 5.03 4.08
CA GLY A 75 4.57 6.14 4.92
C GLY A 75 6.07 6.18 5.06
N GLY A 76 6.56 7.28 5.62
CA GLY A 76 7.98 7.46 5.91
C GLY A 76 8.38 6.85 7.25
N ALA A 77 9.45 7.40 7.84
CA ALA A 77 9.99 6.92 9.12
C ALA A 77 8.95 6.94 10.24
N TYR A 78 7.98 7.85 10.16
CA TYR A 78 6.94 8.02 11.18
C TYR A 78 5.59 7.46 10.74
N GLY A 79 5.55 6.73 9.63
CA GLY A 79 4.29 6.18 9.10
C GLY A 79 3.40 7.23 8.45
N LEU A 80 2.10 7.01 8.51
CA LEU A 80 1.09 7.90 7.98
C LEU A 80 0.21 8.43 9.11
N SER A 81 -0.35 9.63 8.94
CA SER A 81 -1.18 10.23 9.97
C SER A 81 -2.51 9.47 10.13
N GLN A 82 -3.12 9.59 11.30
CA GLN A 82 -4.45 9.03 11.53
C GLN A 82 -5.49 9.65 10.61
N ASN A 83 -5.41 10.95 10.37
CA ASN A 83 -6.32 11.63 9.43
C ASN A 83 -6.23 11.02 8.04
N PHE A 84 -5.03 10.79 7.55
CA PHE A 84 -4.85 10.20 6.23
C PHE A 84 -5.37 8.77 6.19
N LYS A 85 -5.02 7.97 7.21
CA LYS A 85 -5.46 6.57 7.27
C LYS A 85 -6.99 6.45 7.29
N GLN A 86 -7.67 7.38 7.95
CA GLN A 86 -9.14 7.38 7.99
C GLN A 86 -9.76 7.68 6.63
N LYS A 87 -9.03 8.32 5.74
CA LYS A 87 -9.50 8.62 4.39
C LYS A 87 -9.28 7.48 3.40
N THR A 88 -8.53 6.46 3.81
CA THR A 88 -8.30 5.30 2.95
C THR A 88 -9.36 4.24 3.19
N ASP A 89 -9.49 3.34 2.24
CA ASP A 89 -10.49 2.26 2.32
C ASP A 89 -10.03 1.10 3.18
N ALA A 90 -8.73 0.92 3.30
CA ALA A 90 -8.15 -0.14 4.13
C ALA A 90 -6.79 0.29 4.65
N VAL A 91 -6.45 -0.18 5.84
CA VAL A 91 -5.10 -0.02 6.40
C VAL A 91 -4.55 -1.43 6.58
N VAL A 92 -3.50 -1.75 5.85
CA VAL A 92 -2.95 -3.10 5.78
C VAL A 92 -1.54 -3.12 6.38
N SER A 93 -1.29 -4.10 7.22
CA SER A 93 0.04 -4.36 7.76
C SER A 93 0.69 -5.47 6.94
N LEU A 94 1.83 -5.16 6.32
CA LEU A 94 2.65 -6.18 5.66
C LEU A 94 3.37 -7.02 6.71
N SER A 95 3.70 -6.40 7.84
CA SER A 95 4.35 -7.03 8.96
C SER A 95 4.29 -6.05 10.13
N ARG A 96 4.26 -6.58 11.35
CA ARG A 96 4.37 -5.73 12.54
C ARG A 96 5.81 -5.28 12.79
N MET A 97 6.75 -5.76 11.99
CA MET A 97 8.13 -5.31 12.05
C MET A 97 8.30 -4.04 11.22
N THR A 98 9.06 -3.10 11.74
CA THR A 98 9.40 -1.89 11.01
C THR A 98 10.36 -2.24 9.89
N MET A 99 10.11 -1.71 8.70
CA MET A 99 11.01 -1.93 7.59
C MET A 99 11.22 -0.64 6.79
N ALA A 100 12.37 -0.58 6.11
CA ALA A 100 12.69 0.55 5.25
C ALA A 100 11.70 0.63 4.08
N HIS A 101 11.48 1.83 3.56
CA HIS A 101 10.58 2.08 2.43
C HIS A 101 10.82 1.13 1.26
N LYS A 102 12.07 0.97 0.87
CA LYS A 102 12.42 0.15 -0.29
C LYS A 102 12.06 -1.30 -0.08
N ILE A 103 12.23 -1.79 1.15
CA ILE A 103 11.89 -3.16 1.48
C ILE A 103 10.37 -3.32 1.49
N ALA A 104 9.66 -2.39 2.09
CA ALA A 104 8.20 -2.43 2.12
C ALA A 104 7.63 -2.39 0.69
N LYS A 105 8.18 -1.54 -0.16
CA LYS A 105 7.75 -1.42 -1.54
C LYS A 105 8.00 -2.73 -2.31
N LEU A 106 9.17 -3.33 -2.13
CA LEU A 106 9.50 -4.59 -2.78
C LEU A 106 8.56 -5.69 -2.32
N MET A 107 8.32 -5.79 -1.03
CA MET A 107 7.41 -6.79 -0.46
C MET A 107 5.98 -6.58 -0.98
N LEU A 108 5.54 -5.33 -1.08
CA LEU A 108 4.22 -5.01 -1.61
C LEU A 108 4.09 -5.46 -3.07
N HIS A 109 5.09 -5.16 -3.90
CA HIS A 109 5.07 -5.59 -5.31
C HIS A 109 4.98 -7.10 -5.43
N GLU A 110 5.73 -7.82 -4.62
CA GLU A 110 5.71 -9.28 -4.62
C GLU A 110 4.32 -9.80 -4.25
N GLN A 111 3.72 -9.23 -3.22
CA GLN A 111 2.39 -9.65 -2.79
C GLN A 111 1.29 -9.27 -3.78
N ILE A 112 1.42 -8.13 -4.45
CA ILE A 112 0.48 -7.76 -5.52
C ILE A 112 0.54 -8.79 -6.66
N PHE A 113 1.75 -9.13 -7.10
CA PHE A 113 1.91 -10.13 -8.15
C PHE A 113 1.32 -11.47 -7.72
N ARG A 114 1.62 -11.90 -6.49
CA ARG A 114 1.10 -13.15 -5.95
C ARG A 114 -0.43 -13.13 -5.87
N ALA A 115 -1.00 -12.01 -5.44
CA ALA A 115 -2.46 -11.84 -5.34
C ALA A 115 -3.11 -11.95 -6.72
N LEU A 116 -2.52 -11.32 -7.74
CA LEU A 116 -3.04 -11.43 -9.10
C LEU A 116 -2.98 -12.86 -9.61
N CYS A 117 -1.92 -13.59 -9.28
CA CYS A 117 -1.81 -15.00 -9.63
C CYS A 117 -2.87 -15.85 -8.92
N ILE A 118 -3.12 -15.60 -7.65
CA ILE A 118 -4.17 -16.31 -6.89
C ILE A 118 -5.53 -16.07 -7.54
N ASN A 119 -5.84 -14.82 -7.84
CA ASN A 119 -7.12 -14.45 -8.43
C ASN A 119 -7.32 -15.02 -9.85
N ALA A 120 -6.24 -15.30 -10.54
CA ALA A 120 -6.27 -15.90 -11.88
C ALA A 120 -6.09 -17.43 -11.87
N ASN A 121 -6.05 -18.04 -10.69
CA ASN A 121 -5.77 -19.47 -10.51
C ASN A 121 -4.44 -19.91 -11.12
N HIS A 122 -3.46 -19.02 -11.11
CA HIS A 122 -2.14 -19.34 -11.63
C HIS A 122 -1.33 -20.09 -10.55
N PRO A 123 -0.51 -21.07 -10.92
CA PRO A 123 0.20 -21.93 -9.95
C PRO A 123 1.38 -21.28 -9.23
N TYR A 124 1.64 -19.99 -9.44
CA TYR A 124 2.75 -19.30 -8.78
C TYR A 124 2.66 -19.40 -7.27
N HIS A 125 1.46 -19.18 -6.72
CA HIS A 125 1.23 -19.28 -5.28
C HIS A 125 0.93 -20.73 -4.91
N LYS A 126 1.69 -21.24 -3.96
CA LYS A 126 1.50 -22.61 -3.47
C LYS A 126 1.18 -22.65 -2.01
#